data_c5b6f3cf7da5e4ee2e57132dcec76650
#
_entry.id   c5b6f3cf7da5e4ee2e57132dcec76650
#
_cell.length_a   1.000
_cell.length_b   1.000
_cell.length_c   1.000
_cell.angle_alpha   90.00
_cell.angle_beta   90.00
_cell.angle_gamma   90.00
#
_symmetry.space_group_name_H-M   'P 1'
#
loop_
_entity.id
_entity.type
_entity.pdbx_description
1 polymer ?
#
loop_
_entity_poly.entity_id
_entity_poly.type
_entity_poly.pdbx_seq_one_letter_code
_entity_poly.pdbx_strand_id
1 'polypeptide(L)'
;LINGRRMASGDAYGTAADLNFVPSALVSRVDVLTGGASSAYGADAVAGVVNFVLDTEFEGFRGEVMWNGFQHNNNNDLAQEINQRRGYTAPTGSTWDHGGYNFNFAVGGKFGEGKGHATAFVDYRDTAAITKDARDYTNCSVQSLGATGPACGGSATWQYGYFSTATDDLVLDPRTGNTDTFRPRVGTD
;
A
#
# COMPACT_ATOMS: atom_id res chain seq x y z
N LEU A 1 9.47 3.37 -17.16
CA LEU A 1 10.07 4.55 -17.75
C LEU A 1 9.05 5.67 -17.83
N ILE A 2 9.51 6.92 -17.89
CA ILE A 2 8.71 8.08 -18.29
C ILE A 2 9.40 8.70 -19.52
N ASN A 3 8.68 8.82 -20.63
CA ASN A 3 9.21 9.31 -21.91
C ASN A 3 10.55 8.65 -22.28
N GLY A 4 10.68 7.34 -22.10
CA GLY A 4 11.87 6.56 -22.35
C GLY A 4 12.99 6.72 -21.32
N ARG A 5 12.83 7.53 -20.29
CA ARG A 5 13.83 7.72 -19.23
C ARG A 5 13.52 6.86 -18.00
N ARG A 6 14.57 6.31 -17.39
CA ARG A 6 14.44 5.52 -16.18
C ARG A 6 14.01 6.41 -14.99
N MET A 7 13.03 5.95 -14.25
CA MET A 7 12.62 6.58 -12.99
C MET A 7 13.60 6.24 -11.87
N ALA A 8 13.76 7.14 -10.94
CA ALA A 8 14.47 6.86 -9.70
C ALA A 8 13.72 5.80 -8.87
N SER A 9 14.46 5.10 -7.99
CA SER A 9 13.84 4.23 -6.99
C SER A 9 13.00 5.06 -6.02
N GLY A 10 11.82 4.55 -5.68
CA GLY A 10 10.94 5.16 -4.68
C GLY A 10 11.30 4.82 -3.24
N ASP A 11 12.21 3.87 -3.05
CA ASP A 11 12.66 3.38 -1.74
C ASP A 11 14.19 3.29 -1.71
N ALA A 12 14.76 3.58 -0.53
CA ALA A 12 16.22 3.49 -0.31
C ALA A 12 16.74 2.05 -0.37
N TYR A 13 15.90 1.07 -0.09
CA TYR A 13 16.24 -0.37 -0.06
C TYR A 13 15.72 -1.15 -1.25
N GLY A 14 14.80 -0.56 -2.04
CA GLY A 14 14.18 -1.19 -3.19
C GLY A 14 14.68 -0.62 -4.52
N THR A 15 14.54 -1.39 -5.60
CA THR A 15 14.84 -0.94 -6.96
C THR A 15 13.58 -0.51 -7.73
N ALA A 16 12.41 -0.70 -7.13
CA ALA A 16 11.13 -0.36 -7.75
C ALA A 16 10.93 1.16 -7.81
N ALA A 17 10.50 1.64 -8.96
CA ALA A 17 10.12 3.03 -9.12
C ALA A 17 8.78 3.32 -8.43
N ASP A 18 8.66 4.49 -7.82
CA ASP A 18 7.39 4.94 -7.28
C ASP A 18 6.51 5.51 -8.42
N LEU A 19 5.47 4.76 -8.77
CA LEU A 19 4.55 5.15 -9.83
C LEU A 19 3.61 6.31 -9.43
N ASN A 20 3.56 6.70 -8.16
CA ASN A 20 2.78 7.86 -7.72
C ASN A 20 3.35 9.19 -8.25
N PHE A 21 4.60 9.20 -8.70
CA PHE A 21 5.19 10.37 -9.38
C PHE A 21 4.75 10.53 -10.84
N VAL A 22 4.03 9.56 -11.41
CA VAL A 22 3.58 9.67 -12.79
C VAL A 22 2.35 10.58 -12.84
N PRO A 23 2.41 11.73 -13.55
CA PRO A 23 1.29 12.65 -13.64
C PRO A 23 0.18 12.07 -14.54
N SER A 24 -0.77 11.37 -13.94
CA SER A 24 -1.84 10.66 -14.65
C SER A 24 -2.60 11.55 -15.65
N ALA A 25 -2.82 12.81 -15.28
CA ALA A 25 -3.49 13.79 -16.12
C ALA A 25 -2.77 14.10 -17.44
N LEU A 26 -1.45 13.84 -17.51
CA LEU A 26 -0.63 14.08 -18.68
C LEU A 26 -0.23 12.81 -19.42
N VAL A 27 -0.60 11.62 -18.93
CA VAL A 27 -0.30 10.36 -19.66
C VAL A 27 -1.13 10.30 -20.94
N SER A 28 -0.48 10.25 -22.07
CA SER A 28 -1.13 10.08 -23.38
C SER A 28 -1.31 8.60 -23.74
N ARG A 29 -0.32 7.76 -23.38
CA ARG A 29 -0.37 6.31 -23.57
C ARG A 29 0.64 5.60 -22.68
N VAL A 30 0.47 4.30 -22.55
CA VAL A 30 1.39 3.41 -21.84
C VAL A 30 1.86 2.34 -22.85
N ASP A 31 3.15 2.32 -23.10
CA ASP A 31 3.76 1.31 -23.96
C ASP A 31 4.28 0.17 -23.08
N VAL A 32 3.88 -1.07 -23.39
CA VAL A 32 4.33 -2.25 -22.67
C VAL A 32 5.09 -3.16 -23.63
N LEU A 33 6.36 -3.34 -23.34
CA LEU A 33 7.23 -4.28 -24.06
C LEU A 33 7.44 -5.52 -23.18
N THR A 34 6.92 -6.65 -23.62
CA THR A 34 7.08 -7.95 -22.92
C THR A 34 8.24 -8.73 -23.53
N GLY A 35 9.00 -9.43 -22.67
CA GLY A 35 10.16 -10.23 -23.08
C GLY A 35 11.46 -9.42 -23.11
N GLY A 36 12.57 -10.11 -23.36
CA GLY A 36 13.95 -9.66 -23.19
C GLY A 36 14.31 -8.33 -23.83
N ALA A 37 14.00 -7.25 -23.14
CA ALA A 37 14.32 -5.89 -23.54
C ALA A 37 15.69 -5.40 -23.03
N SER A 38 16.45 -6.27 -22.36
CA SER A 38 17.71 -5.95 -21.68
C SER A 38 18.78 -5.38 -22.61
N SER A 39 18.79 -5.79 -23.89
CA SER A 39 19.74 -5.29 -24.88
C SER A 39 19.56 -3.80 -25.19
N ALA A 40 18.33 -3.29 -25.08
CA ALA A 40 18.01 -1.90 -25.37
C ALA A 40 17.84 -1.04 -24.11
N TYR A 41 17.35 -1.61 -23.01
CA TYR A 41 16.96 -0.87 -21.81
C TYR A 41 17.78 -1.21 -20.56
N GLY A 42 18.78 -2.10 -20.69
CA GLY A 42 19.68 -2.48 -19.60
C GLY A 42 19.25 -3.73 -18.85
N ALA A 43 20.13 -4.17 -17.92
CA ALA A 43 20.03 -5.46 -17.25
C ALA A 43 18.72 -5.67 -16.44
N ASP A 44 18.08 -4.60 -16.00
CA ASP A 44 16.84 -4.70 -15.21
C ASP A 44 15.60 -4.99 -16.07
N ALA A 45 15.71 -4.87 -17.39
CA ALA A 45 14.60 -5.09 -18.32
C ALA A 45 14.46 -6.55 -18.79
N VAL A 46 14.69 -7.51 -17.88
CA VAL A 46 14.64 -8.95 -18.20
C VAL A 46 13.22 -9.40 -18.49
N ALA A 47 12.27 -9.03 -17.63
CA ALA A 47 10.86 -9.41 -17.76
C ALA A 47 10.09 -8.52 -18.74
N GLY A 48 10.54 -7.29 -18.94
CA GLY A 48 9.90 -6.32 -19.82
C GLY A 48 10.12 -4.88 -19.38
N VAL A 49 9.48 -3.97 -20.11
CA VAL A 49 9.52 -2.52 -19.87
C VAL A 49 8.12 -1.95 -19.95
N VAL A 50 7.77 -1.11 -18.99
CA VAL A 50 6.59 -0.24 -19.04
C VAL A 50 7.05 1.20 -19.18
N ASN A 51 6.57 1.89 -20.23
CA ASN A 51 6.93 3.26 -20.54
C ASN A 51 5.67 4.14 -20.57
N PHE A 52 5.59 5.08 -19.65
CA PHE A 52 4.55 6.09 -19.62
C PHE A 52 4.96 7.23 -20.56
N VAL A 53 4.19 7.44 -21.59
CA VAL A 53 4.42 8.54 -22.55
C VAL A 53 3.53 9.71 -22.17
N LEU A 54 4.16 10.80 -21.77
CA LEU A 54 3.47 12.03 -21.38
C LEU A 54 3.20 12.88 -22.63
N ASP A 55 2.06 13.56 -22.60
CA ASP A 55 1.73 14.62 -23.55
C ASP A 55 2.49 15.90 -23.17
N THR A 56 3.64 16.08 -23.79
CA THR A 56 4.50 17.25 -23.54
C THR A 56 4.03 18.49 -24.30
N GLU A 57 3.08 18.34 -25.22
CA GLU A 57 2.49 19.44 -26.01
C GLU A 57 1.02 19.67 -25.64
N PHE A 58 0.62 19.25 -24.44
CA PHE A 58 -0.73 19.40 -23.95
C PHE A 58 -1.16 20.88 -23.96
N GLU A 59 -2.27 21.16 -24.62
CA GLU A 59 -2.88 22.48 -24.66
C GLU A 59 -4.28 22.46 -24.04
N GLY A 60 -4.57 23.43 -23.19
CA GLY A 60 -5.83 23.54 -22.48
C GLY A 60 -5.72 23.19 -21.00
N PHE A 61 -6.80 22.68 -20.43
CA PHE A 61 -6.82 22.24 -19.05
C PHE A 61 -7.50 20.88 -18.94
N ARG A 62 -7.08 20.09 -17.96
CA ARG A 62 -7.69 18.81 -17.58
C ARG A 62 -7.71 18.72 -16.07
N GLY A 63 -8.84 18.36 -15.52
CA GLY A 63 -8.98 18.15 -14.09
C GLY A 63 -9.82 16.92 -13.81
N GLU A 64 -9.46 16.20 -12.76
CA GLU A 64 -10.18 15.03 -12.29
C GLU A 64 -10.22 15.06 -10.77
N VAL A 65 -11.37 14.72 -10.21
CA VAL A 65 -11.56 14.48 -8.79
C VAL A 65 -12.11 13.08 -8.64
N MET A 66 -11.42 12.26 -7.90
CA MET A 66 -11.83 10.88 -7.61
C MET A 66 -11.98 10.71 -6.11
N TRP A 67 -13.06 10.07 -5.71
CA TRP A 67 -13.27 9.59 -4.36
C TRP A 67 -13.52 8.10 -4.40
N ASN A 68 -12.95 7.37 -3.46
CA ASN A 68 -13.16 5.94 -3.31
C ASN A 68 -13.43 5.57 -1.86
N GLY A 69 -14.05 4.43 -1.66
CA GLY A 69 -14.30 3.85 -0.36
C GLY A 69 -14.33 2.33 -0.45
N PHE A 70 -14.17 1.68 0.69
CA PHE A 70 -14.19 0.23 0.78
C PHE A 70 -15.33 -0.22 1.68
N GLN A 71 -16.14 -1.11 1.16
CA GLN A 71 -17.23 -1.74 1.90
C GLN A 71 -16.90 -3.21 2.14
N HIS A 72 -17.17 -3.69 3.33
CA HIS A 72 -17.04 -5.09 3.68
C HIS A 72 -18.13 -5.53 4.65
N ASN A 73 -18.62 -6.75 4.48
CA ASN A 73 -19.47 -7.43 5.44
C ASN A 73 -18.63 -8.36 6.31
N ASN A 74 -18.54 -8.02 7.59
CA ASN A 74 -17.83 -8.81 8.61
C ASN A 74 -18.77 -9.94 9.10
N ASN A 75 -18.95 -10.96 8.26
CA ASN A 75 -19.84 -12.09 8.51
C ASN A 75 -19.15 -13.45 8.30
N ASN A 76 -17.83 -13.49 8.44
CA ASN A 76 -17.06 -14.73 8.37
C ASN A 76 -17.08 -15.42 9.72
N ASP A 77 -17.99 -16.41 9.87
CA ASP A 77 -18.21 -17.16 11.12
C ASP A 77 -16.92 -17.80 11.66
N LEU A 78 -16.11 -18.38 10.76
CA LEU A 78 -14.84 -19.00 11.15
C LEU A 78 -13.86 -17.96 11.72
N ALA A 79 -13.71 -16.82 11.06
CA ALA A 79 -12.84 -15.75 11.53
C ALA A 79 -13.31 -15.22 12.88
N GLN A 80 -14.60 -15.05 13.06
CA GLN A 80 -15.18 -14.59 14.32
C GLN A 80 -14.98 -15.61 15.44
N GLU A 81 -15.22 -16.90 15.18
CA GLU A 81 -14.99 -17.95 16.16
C GLU A 81 -13.50 -18.02 16.58
N ILE A 82 -12.57 -17.93 15.63
CA ILE A 82 -11.12 -17.94 15.90
C ILE A 82 -10.74 -16.74 16.78
N ASN A 83 -11.26 -15.55 16.49
CA ASN A 83 -11.02 -14.36 17.28
C ASN A 83 -11.56 -14.52 18.70
N GLN A 84 -12.80 -15.02 18.86
CA GLN A 84 -13.41 -15.25 20.16
C GLN A 84 -12.62 -16.24 21.02
N ARG A 85 -12.14 -17.34 20.45
CA ARG A 85 -11.28 -18.31 21.16
C ARG A 85 -10.02 -17.67 21.76
N ARG A 86 -9.58 -16.55 21.19
CA ARG A 86 -8.43 -15.76 21.65
C ARG A 86 -8.79 -14.61 22.58
N GLY A 87 -10.07 -14.36 22.79
CA GLY A 87 -10.53 -13.21 23.55
C GLY A 87 -10.43 -11.88 22.77
N TYR A 88 -10.29 -11.93 21.46
CA TYR A 88 -10.32 -10.74 20.60
C TYR A 88 -11.76 -10.45 20.17
N THR A 89 -12.09 -9.17 20.10
CA THR A 89 -13.37 -8.72 19.54
C THR A 89 -13.17 -8.47 18.06
N ALA A 90 -13.72 -9.34 17.22
CA ALA A 90 -13.75 -9.10 15.78
C ALA A 90 -14.89 -8.14 15.42
N PRO A 91 -14.73 -7.30 14.41
CA PRO A 91 -15.82 -6.48 13.90
C PRO A 91 -16.92 -7.36 13.32
N THR A 92 -18.16 -6.90 13.41
CA THR A 92 -19.37 -7.57 12.89
C THR A 92 -20.18 -6.62 12.05
N GLY A 93 -20.99 -7.18 11.13
CA GLY A 93 -21.88 -6.41 10.28
C GLY A 93 -21.14 -5.66 9.14
N SER A 94 -21.87 -4.78 8.49
CA SER A 94 -21.33 -4.00 7.35
C SER A 94 -20.53 -2.81 7.84
N THR A 95 -19.30 -2.74 7.38
CA THR A 95 -18.41 -1.59 7.58
C THR A 95 -18.18 -0.87 6.26
N TRP A 96 -18.14 0.45 6.34
CA TRP A 96 -17.78 1.31 5.23
C TRP A 96 -16.57 2.15 5.65
N ASP A 97 -15.44 1.93 4.98
CA ASP A 97 -14.22 2.67 5.26
C ASP A 97 -13.95 3.69 4.17
N HIS A 98 -13.46 4.85 4.57
CA HIS A 98 -12.99 5.85 3.64
C HIS A 98 -11.71 5.35 2.96
N GLY A 99 -11.77 5.14 1.65
CA GLY A 99 -10.60 4.69 0.88
C GLY A 99 -9.63 5.82 0.61
N GLY A 100 -10.15 6.97 0.20
CA GLY A 100 -9.35 8.14 -0.09
C GLY A 100 -9.96 9.04 -1.16
N TYR A 101 -9.27 10.11 -1.43
CA TYR A 101 -9.60 11.01 -2.53
C TYR A 101 -8.33 11.43 -3.27
N ASN A 102 -8.52 11.67 -4.55
CA ASN A 102 -7.48 12.13 -5.45
C ASN A 102 -8.00 13.35 -6.20
N PHE A 103 -7.17 14.36 -6.29
CA PHE A 103 -7.39 15.53 -7.12
C PHE A 103 -6.17 15.69 -8.01
N ASN A 104 -6.40 15.72 -9.32
CA ASN A 104 -5.35 16.05 -10.28
C ASN A 104 -5.82 17.15 -11.22
N PHE A 105 -4.89 18.01 -11.58
CA PHE A 105 -5.13 19.12 -12.49
C PHE A 105 -3.90 19.35 -13.35
N ALA A 106 -4.11 19.54 -14.64
CA ALA A 106 -3.07 19.89 -15.59
C ALA A 106 -3.53 21.07 -16.45
N VAL A 107 -2.59 21.96 -16.76
CA VAL A 107 -2.78 23.08 -17.69
C VAL A 107 -1.56 23.19 -18.59
N GLY A 108 -1.80 23.48 -19.84
CA GLY A 108 -0.74 23.66 -20.83
C GLY A 108 -1.12 24.66 -21.90
N GLY A 109 -0.09 25.22 -22.54
CA GLY A 109 -0.31 26.16 -23.63
C GLY A 109 0.97 26.64 -24.28
N LYS A 110 0.82 27.17 -25.46
CA LYS A 110 1.89 27.84 -26.21
C LYS A 110 2.03 29.29 -25.78
N PHE A 111 3.24 29.81 -25.83
CA PHE A 111 3.56 31.22 -25.59
C PHE A 111 4.57 31.73 -26.62
N GLY A 112 4.77 33.03 -26.66
CA GLY A 112 5.73 33.67 -27.58
C GLY A 112 5.42 33.41 -29.05
N GLU A 113 4.16 33.52 -29.47
CA GLU A 113 3.73 33.28 -30.86
C GLU A 113 4.03 31.84 -31.33
N GLY A 114 3.95 30.86 -30.44
CA GLY A 114 4.22 29.46 -30.72
C GLY A 114 5.68 29.04 -30.62
N LYS A 115 6.56 29.93 -30.18
CA LYS A 115 8.00 29.63 -30.01
C LYS A 115 8.31 28.83 -28.74
N GLY A 116 7.39 28.79 -27.80
CA GLY A 116 7.55 28.02 -26.57
C GLY A 116 6.24 27.34 -26.18
N HIS A 117 6.36 26.28 -25.40
CA HIS A 117 5.26 25.55 -24.80
C HIS A 117 5.56 25.28 -23.33
N ALA A 118 4.56 25.39 -22.48
CA ALA A 118 4.68 25.04 -21.07
C ALA A 118 3.48 24.23 -20.62
N THR A 119 3.75 23.21 -19.81
CA THR A 119 2.73 22.40 -19.14
C THR A 119 3.03 22.37 -17.66
N ALA A 120 2.03 22.58 -16.85
CA ALA A 120 2.08 22.45 -15.39
C ALA A 120 1.02 21.47 -14.92
N PHE A 121 1.31 20.75 -13.85
CA PHE A 121 0.35 19.86 -13.22
C PHE A 121 0.47 19.92 -11.71
N VAL A 122 -0.61 19.56 -11.04
CA VAL A 122 -0.67 19.28 -9.61
C VAL A 122 -1.45 17.99 -9.40
N ASP A 123 -0.94 17.12 -8.57
CA ASP A 123 -1.60 15.90 -8.12
C ASP A 123 -1.58 15.88 -6.59
N TYR A 124 -2.74 15.66 -6.01
CA TYR A 124 -2.89 15.47 -4.57
C TYR A 124 -3.68 14.20 -4.32
N ARG A 125 -3.11 13.31 -3.52
CA ARG A 125 -3.73 12.04 -3.14
C ARG A 125 -3.70 11.89 -1.63
N ASP A 126 -4.84 11.57 -1.08
CA ASP A 126 -4.98 11.09 0.29
C ASP A 126 -5.56 9.68 0.26
N THR A 127 -4.95 8.78 1.00
CA THR A 127 -5.41 7.39 1.10
C THR A 127 -5.46 6.99 2.56
N ALA A 128 -6.66 6.75 3.06
CA ALA A 128 -6.87 6.30 4.42
C ALA A 128 -6.35 4.86 4.61
N ALA A 129 -5.73 4.61 5.74
CA ALA A 129 -5.31 3.27 6.10
C ALA A 129 -6.53 2.41 6.47
N ILE A 130 -6.55 1.17 5.99
CA ILE A 130 -7.44 0.14 6.50
C ILE A 130 -6.65 -0.66 7.51
N THR A 131 -7.00 -0.51 8.79
CA THR A 131 -6.35 -1.23 9.86
C THR A 131 -6.82 -2.68 9.92
N LYS A 132 -6.01 -3.57 10.51
CA LYS A 132 -6.34 -5.00 10.57
C LYS A 132 -7.60 -5.30 11.36
N ASP A 133 -7.88 -4.49 12.36
CA ASP A 133 -9.07 -4.58 13.21
C ASP A 133 -10.38 -4.14 12.52
N ALA A 134 -10.29 -3.51 11.35
CA ALA A 134 -11.45 -3.11 10.57
C ALA A 134 -12.14 -4.27 9.84
N ARG A 135 -11.50 -5.44 9.77
CA ARG A 135 -12.01 -6.62 9.05
C ARG A 135 -11.92 -7.86 9.93
N ASP A 136 -12.96 -8.69 9.92
CA ASP A 136 -13.01 -9.93 10.68
C ASP A 136 -11.91 -10.92 10.28
N TYR A 137 -11.56 -11.01 8.99
CA TYR A 137 -10.56 -11.92 8.45
C TYR A 137 -9.10 -11.44 8.63
N THR A 138 -8.89 -10.18 8.98
CA THR A 138 -7.54 -9.61 9.21
C THR A 138 -7.27 -9.25 10.66
N ASN A 139 -8.30 -9.27 11.50
CA ASN A 139 -8.20 -8.90 12.91
C ASN A 139 -7.20 -9.77 13.67
N CYS A 140 -7.04 -11.01 13.26
CA CYS A 140 -5.93 -11.85 13.68
C CYS A 140 -5.26 -12.56 12.49
N SER A 141 -3.97 -12.87 12.64
CA SER A 141 -3.24 -13.70 11.67
C SER A 141 -3.62 -15.16 11.88
N VAL A 142 -4.48 -15.68 10.99
CA VAL A 142 -4.90 -17.08 11.08
C VAL A 142 -3.77 -18.00 10.61
N GLN A 143 -3.40 -18.95 11.45
CA GLN A 143 -2.39 -19.95 11.17
C GLN A 143 -2.98 -21.37 11.37
N SER A 144 -2.49 -22.33 10.61
CA SER A 144 -2.82 -23.74 10.84
C SER A 144 -1.87 -24.30 11.91
N LEU A 145 -2.44 -24.76 13.00
CA LEU A 145 -1.71 -25.40 14.10
C LEU A 145 -1.77 -26.95 14.02
N GLY A 146 -1.77 -27.47 12.82
CA GLY A 146 -1.79 -28.93 12.60
C GLY A 146 -3.12 -29.55 13.05
N ALA A 147 -3.05 -30.54 13.97
CA ALA A 147 -4.23 -31.28 14.41
C ALA A 147 -5.25 -30.45 15.19
N THR A 148 -4.87 -29.30 15.72
CA THR A 148 -5.77 -28.40 16.46
C THR A 148 -6.57 -27.45 15.57
N GLY A 149 -6.31 -27.48 14.26
CA GLY A 149 -7.02 -26.65 13.28
C GLY A 149 -6.53 -25.19 13.25
N PRO A 150 -7.31 -24.33 12.59
CA PRO A 150 -6.94 -22.93 12.45
C PRO A 150 -7.08 -22.17 13.78
N ALA A 151 -6.10 -21.32 14.07
CA ALA A 151 -6.08 -20.47 15.25
C ALA A 151 -5.42 -19.11 14.94
N CYS A 152 -5.68 -18.12 15.80
CA CYS A 152 -4.93 -16.87 15.73
C CYS A 152 -3.46 -17.11 16.10
N GLY A 153 -2.57 -16.83 15.16
CA GLY A 153 -1.14 -16.71 15.41
C GLY A 153 -0.78 -15.32 15.92
N GLY A 154 0.33 -15.22 16.65
CA GLY A 154 0.88 -13.95 17.08
C GLY A 154 1.55 -13.19 15.91
N SER A 155 1.82 -11.92 16.11
CA SER A 155 2.62 -11.11 15.19
C SER A 155 4.10 -11.16 15.61
N ALA A 156 4.99 -11.32 14.63
CA ALA A 156 6.43 -11.17 14.87
C ALA A 156 6.83 -9.71 15.12
N THR A 157 5.97 -8.77 14.71
CA THR A 157 6.16 -7.33 14.90
C THR A 157 5.12 -6.81 15.88
N TRP A 158 5.41 -6.97 17.18
CA TRP A 158 4.56 -6.46 18.24
C TRP A 158 4.76 -4.95 18.39
N GLN A 159 3.65 -4.18 18.41
CA GLN A 159 3.72 -2.71 18.43
C GLN A 159 4.40 -2.12 19.68
N TYR A 160 4.40 -2.85 20.79
CA TYR A 160 4.98 -2.41 22.06
C TYR A 160 6.40 -2.94 22.31
N GLY A 161 6.96 -3.66 21.36
CA GLY A 161 8.27 -4.26 21.47
C GLY A 161 8.22 -5.77 21.79
N TYR A 162 9.16 -6.47 21.18
CA TYR A 162 9.36 -7.91 21.32
C TYR A 162 10.84 -8.19 21.52
N PHE A 163 11.16 -9.00 22.51
CA PHE A 163 12.52 -9.43 22.81
C PHE A 163 12.56 -10.94 22.99
N SER A 164 13.47 -11.58 22.30
CA SER A 164 13.78 -12.99 22.48
C SER A 164 15.05 -13.14 23.29
N THR A 165 14.98 -13.89 24.35
CA THR A 165 16.15 -14.33 25.15
C THR A 165 16.45 -15.78 24.86
N ALA A 166 17.50 -16.33 25.46
CA ALA A 166 17.85 -17.73 25.29
C ALA A 166 16.79 -18.70 25.89
N THR A 167 15.97 -18.20 26.83
CA THR A 167 14.99 -19.02 27.58
C THR A 167 13.57 -18.57 27.38
N ASP A 168 13.34 -17.26 27.09
CA ASP A 168 12.01 -16.69 27.08
C ASP A 168 11.85 -15.66 25.96
N ASP A 169 10.65 -15.62 25.41
CA ASP A 169 10.18 -14.51 24.58
C ASP A 169 9.40 -13.54 25.47
N LEU A 170 9.78 -12.27 25.43
CA LEU A 170 9.19 -11.21 26.24
C LEU A 170 8.51 -10.17 25.38
N VAL A 171 7.37 -9.68 25.84
CA VAL A 171 6.66 -8.55 25.23
C VAL A 171 6.41 -7.48 26.28
N LEU A 172 6.43 -6.21 25.90
CA LEU A 172 6.04 -5.11 26.76
C LEU A 172 4.55 -5.23 27.09
N ASP A 173 4.19 -5.14 28.35
CA ASP A 173 2.78 -5.18 28.78
C ASP A 173 2.18 -3.78 28.88
N PRO A 174 1.37 -3.34 27.89
CA PRO A 174 0.78 -2.02 27.89
C PRO A 174 -0.30 -1.82 28.97
N ARG A 175 -0.80 -2.91 29.58
CA ARG A 175 -1.88 -2.85 30.58
C ARG A 175 -1.40 -2.29 31.89
N THR A 176 -0.13 -2.34 32.17
CA THR A 176 0.43 -1.83 33.44
C THR A 176 0.61 -0.32 33.45
N GLY A 177 0.51 0.34 32.28
CA GLY A 177 0.85 1.76 32.13
C GLY A 177 2.33 2.08 32.36
N ASN A 178 3.14 1.08 32.63
CA ASN A 178 4.58 1.20 32.84
C ASN A 178 5.33 0.64 31.62
N THR A 179 6.16 1.46 31.00
CA THR A 179 6.95 1.08 29.83
C THR A 179 8.07 0.08 30.12
N ASP A 180 8.33 -0.22 31.38
CA ASP A 180 9.41 -1.08 31.82
C ASP A 180 8.96 -2.49 32.24
N THR A 181 7.67 -2.79 32.10
CA THR A 181 7.13 -4.09 32.50
C THR A 181 7.05 -5.03 31.30
N PHE A 182 7.86 -6.09 31.37
CA PHE A 182 7.84 -7.17 30.40
C PHE A 182 7.10 -8.36 30.98
N ARG A 183 6.38 -9.09 30.14
CA ARG A 183 5.77 -10.37 30.48
C ARG A 183 6.23 -11.44 29.50
N PRO A 184 6.26 -12.71 29.93
CA PRO A 184 6.47 -13.81 29.00
C PRO A 184 5.43 -13.75 27.86
N ARG A 185 5.89 -13.97 26.64
CA ARG A 185 5.00 -14.13 25.51
C ARG A 185 4.28 -15.47 25.66
N VAL A 186 3.00 -15.41 25.91
CA VAL A 186 2.16 -16.60 25.88
C VAL A 186 1.79 -16.83 24.45
N GLY A 187 2.48 -17.75 23.81
CA GLY A 187 2.31 -18.38 22.45
C GLY A 187 1.50 -17.71 21.34
N THR A 188 1.07 -16.51 21.51
CA THR A 188 -0.05 -15.96 20.78
C THR A 188 -0.26 -14.44 20.94
N ASP A 189 0.64 -13.79 21.61
CA ASP A 189 0.66 -12.33 21.64
C ASP A 189 1.24 -11.76 20.33
#